data_c362f58d5fb7f8cd6ebce0934943da85
#
_entry.id   c362f58d5fb7f8cd6ebce0934943da85
#
_cell.length_a   1.000
_cell.length_b   1.000
_cell.length_c   1.000
_cell.angle_alpha   90.00
_cell.angle_beta   90.00
_cell.angle_gamma   90.00
#
_symmetry.space_group_name_H-M   'P 1'
#
loop_
_entity.id
_entity.type
_entity.pdbx_description
1 polymer ?
#
loop_
_entity_poly.entity_id
_entity_poly.type
_entity_poly.pdbx_seq_one_letter_code
_entity_poly.pdbx_strand_id
1 'polypeptide(L)'
;MAFDWGYFFSLFSIGAFWQACVTVIVISTLSWGIGLVVGFLLACAKLSAPRWVKIPVELYIWFFRSVPLMVLLVFVYNLPQLFPVTQPLLGVPFIAGLVSMTVTEAAYMAEIHRGGLLSVTKGQSEAGHALSFSFIGIQRLIVIPQAFRISLPTLIRSEEHT
;
A
#
# COMPACT_ATOMS: atom_id res chain seq x y z
N MET A 1 -37.62 -15.77 -3.79
CA MET A 1 -36.83 -16.12 -4.97
C MET A 1 -35.99 -17.33 -4.60
N ALA A 2 -36.09 -18.44 -5.35
CA ALA A 2 -35.22 -19.59 -5.11
C ALA A 2 -33.86 -19.32 -5.77
N PHE A 3 -32.76 -19.64 -5.06
CA PHE A 3 -31.39 -19.50 -5.60
C PHE A 3 -31.18 -20.58 -6.69
N ASP A 4 -30.71 -20.16 -7.87
CA ASP A 4 -30.45 -21.07 -8.99
C ASP A 4 -29.04 -21.67 -8.89
N TRP A 5 -28.98 -22.86 -8.29
CA TRP A 5 -27.72 -23.60 -8.14
C TRP A 5 -27.13 -24.04 -9.47
N GLY A 6 -27.97 -24.32 -10.49
CA GLY A 6 -27.50 -24.71 -11.83
C GLY A 6 -26.74 -23.57 -12.48
N TYR A 7 -27.28 -22.36 -12.45
CA TYR A 7 -26.60 -21.17 -12.95
C TYR A 7 -25.32 -20.89 -12.17
N PHE A 8 -25.36 -20.99 -10.83
CA PHE A 8 -24.17 -20.77 -10.02
C PHE A 8 -22.99 -21.69 -10.42
N PHE A 9 -23.22 -22.98 -10.57
CA PHE A 9 -22.16 -23.91 -10.96
C PHE A 9 -21.73 -23.71 -12.42
N SER A 10 -22.60 -23.24 -13.31
CA SER A 10 -22.25 -22.95 -14.70
C SER A 10 -21.22 -21.82 -14.83
N LEU A 11 -21.15 -20.88 -13.87
CA LEU A 11 -20.18 -19.79 -13.87
C LEU A 11 -18.73 -20.31 -13.84
N PHE A 12 -18.47 -21.41 -13.17
CA PHE A 12 -17.14 -22.03 -13.10
C PHE A 12 -16.68 -22.65 -14.42
N SER A 13 -17.61 -22.87 -15.36
CA SER A 13 -17.30 -23.35 -16.72
C SER A 13 -16.92 -22.22 -17.68
N ILE A 14 -17.12 -20.95 -17.30
CA ILE A 14 -16.88 -19.79 -18.13
C ILE A 14 -15.42 -19.36 -18.00
N GLY A 15 -14.64 -19.41 -19.10
CA GLY A 15 -13.24 -18.97 -19.09
C GLY A 15 -13.03 -17.52 -18.63
N ALA A 16 -13.97 -16.62 -18.92
CA ALA A 16 -13.94 -15.23 -18.47
C ALA A 16 -13.97 -15.08 -16.93
N PHE A 17 -14.64 -16.01 -16.22
CA PHE A 17 -14.65 -16.04 -14.76
C PHE A 17 -13.23 -16.25 -14.21
N TRP A 18 -12.51 -17.23 -14.72
CA TRP A 18 -11.15 -17.50 -14.27
C TRP A 18 -10.17 -16.40 -14.65
N GLN A 19 -10.34 -15.78 -15.82
CA GLN A 19 -9.55 -14.61 -16.21
C GLN A 19 -9.77 -13.44 -15.25
N ALA A 20 -11.02 -13.17 -14.84
CA ALA A 20 -11.32 -12.15 -13.86
C ALA A 20 -10.68 -12.46 -12.49
N CYS A 21 -10.75 -13.71 -12.02
CA CYS A 21 -10.09 -14.15 -10.78
C CYS A 21 -8.58 -13.90 -10.82
N VAL A 22 -7.92 -14.30 -11.92
CA VAL A 22 -6.48 -14.08 -12.10
C VAL A 22 -6.16 -12.58 -12.12
N THR A 23 -6.97 -11.78 -12.82
CA THR A 23 -6.78 -10.32 -12.88
C THR A 23 -6.86 -9.69 -11.49
N VAL A 24 -7.83 -10.07 -10.68
CA VAL A 24 -7.98 -9.57 -9.30
C VAL A 24 -6.77 -9.96 -8.45
N ILE A 25 -6.36 -11.24 -8.49
CA ILE A 25 -5.19 -11.72 -7.73
C ILE A 25 -3.92 -10.96 -8.14
N VAL A 26 -3.70 -10.79 -9.43
CA VAL A 26 -2.51 -10.09 -9.95
C VAL A 26 -2.50 -8.62 -9.53
N ILE A 27 -3.62 -7.90 -9.72
CA ILE A 27 -3.69 -6.48 -9.39
C ILE A 27 -3.54 -6.24 -7.87
N SER A 28 -4.18 -7.08 -7.04
CA SER A 28 -4.06 -7.00 -5.58
C SER A 28 -2.64 -7.28 -5.11
N THR A 29 -2.01 -8.34 -5.61
CA THR A 29 -0.64 -8.70 -5.25
C THR A 29 0.36 -7.61 -5.66
N LEU A 30 0.22 -7.07 -6.87
CA LEU A 30 1.08 -6.00 -7.36
C LEU A 30 0.89 -4.71 -6.57
N SER A 31 -0.35 -4.28 -6.36
CA SER A 31 -0.63 -3.05 -5.60
C SER A 31 -0.15 -3.16 -4.16
N TRP A 32 -0.36 -4.30 -3.51
CA TRP A 32 0.13 -4.56 -2.16
C TRP A 32 1.67 -4.55 -2.09
N GLY A 33 2.34 -5.28 -3.00
CA GLY A 33 3.80 -5.34 -3.03
C GLY A 33 4.45 -3.97 -3.28
N ILE A 34 3.93 -3.20 -4.24
CA ILE A 34 4.41 -1.85 -4.52
C ILE A 34 4.06 -0.92 -3.35
N GLY A 35 2.84 -1.00 -2.84
CA GLY A 35 2.35 -0.22 -1.70
C GLY A 35 3.20 -0.43 -0.44
N LEU A 36 3.63 -1.66 -0.17
CA LEU A 36 4.50 -2.00 0.94
C LEU A 36 5.85 -1.28 0.84
N VAL A 37 6.48 -1.30 -0.32
CA VAL A 37 7.78 -0.64 -0.55
C VAL A 37 7.64 0.89 -0.49
N VAL A 38 6.67 1.44 -1.23
CA VAL A 38 6.43 2.90 -1.27
C VAL A 38 6.01 3.40 0.10
N GLY A 39 5.12 2.68 0.79
CA GLY A 39 4.69 3.01 2.15
C GLY A 39 5.83 3.03 3.16
N PHE A 40 6.79 2.09 3.05
CA PHE A 40 7.99 2.12 3.89
C PHE A 40 8.83 3.38 3.65
N LEU A 41 9.04 3.75 2.38
CA LEU A 41 9.77 4.98 2.03
C LEU A 41 9.06 6.24 2.56
N LEU A 42 7.73 6.29 2.42
CA LEU A 42 6.91 7.39 2.97
C LEU A 42 7.00 7.45 4.51
N ALA A 43 6.98 6.31 5.20
CA ALA A 43 7.16 6.25 6.65
C ALA A 43 8.52 6.80 7.08
N CYS A 44 9.60 6.40 6.40
CA CYS A 44 10.95 6.91 6.64
C CYS A 44 11.01 8.42 6.38
N ALA A 45 10.43 8.91 5.27
CA ALA A 45 10.39 10.32 4.95
C ALA A 45 9.60 11.13 6.00
N LYS A 46 8.45 10.62 6.46
CA LYS A 46 7.65 11.26 7.51
C LYS A 46 8.40 11.38 8.84
N LEU A 47 9.28 10.42 9.17
CA LEU A 47 10.03 10.41 10.42
C LEU A 47 11.32 11.25 10.35
N SER A 48 12.07 11.15 9.24
CA SER A 48 13.46 11.62 9.17
C SER A 48 13.71 12.77 8.22
N ALA A 49 12.77 13.08 7.30
CA ALA A 49 12.99 14.10 6.29
C ALA A 49 12.83 15.54 6.85
N PRO A 50 13.39 16.54 6.16
CA PRO A 50 13.17 17.94 6.49
C PRO A 50 11.70 18.36 6.25
N ARG A 51 11.26 19.46 6.89
CA ARG A 51 9.86 19.90 6.87
C ARG A 51 9.25 20.03 5.48
N TRP A 52 10.01 20.49 4.50
CA TRP A 52 9.54 20.69 3.13
C TRP A 52 9.20 19.38 2.40
N VAL A 53 9.78 18.23 2.80
CA VAL A 53 9.40 16.88 2.33
C VAL A 53 8.30 16.29 3.20
N LYS A 54 8.37 16.52 4.51
CA LYS A 54 7.43 15.94 5.47
C LYS A 54 6.00 16.41 5.24
N ILE A 55 5.80 17.72 4.98
CA ILE A 55 4.46 18.29 4.77
C ILE A 55 3.73 17.64 3.57
N PRO A 56 4.30 17.56 2.35
CA PRO A 56 3.64 16.90 1.23
C PRO A 56 3.41 15.39 1.46
N VAL A 57 4.31 14.70 2.18
CA VAL A 57 4.11 13.30 2.56
C VAL A 57 2.93 13.13 3.50
N GLU A 58 2.81 14.01 4.51
CA GLU A 58 1.68 13.99 5.44
C GLU A 58 0.36 14.30 4.74
N LEU A 59 0.36 15.27 3.82
CA LEU A 59 -0.81 15.62 3.01
C LEU A 59 -1.23 14.45 2.11
N TYR A 60 -0.27 13.79 1.46
CA TYR A 60 -0.51 12.59 0.66
C TYR A 60 -1.18 11.49 1.50
N ILE A 61 -0.59 11.14 2.65
CA ILE A 61 -1.08 10.08 3.52
C ILE A 61 -2.50 10.44 4.01
N TRP A 62 -2.71 11.68 4.46
CA TRP A 62 -4.01 12.15 4.92
C TRP A 62 -5.06 12.06 3.82
N PHE A 63 -4.76 12.55 2.62
CA PHE A 63 -5.68 12.58 1.49
C PHE A 63 -6.10 11.17 1.05
N PHE A 64 -5.14 10.31 0.73
CA PHE A 64 -5.44 8.97 0.19
C PHE A 64 -6.05 8.00 1.21
N ARG A 65 -5.91 8.26 2.50
CA ARG A 65 -6.63 7.52 3.54
C ARG A 65 -8.02 8.05 3.82
N SER A 66 -8.32 9.27 3.42
CA SER A 66 -9.64 9.89 3.62
C SER A 66 -10.60 9.64 2.45
N VAL A 67 -10.07 9.39 1.25
CA VAL A 67 -10.87 9.16 0.05
C VAL A 67 -11.25 7.68 -0.05
N PRO A 68 -12.55 7.33 -0.17
CA PRO A 68 -12.96 5.96 -0.42
C PRO A 68 -12.33 5.41 -1.72
N LEU A 69 -11.77 4.20 -1.67
CA LEU A 69 -11.10 3.58 -2.82
C LEU A 69 -11.99 3.57 -4.08
N MET A 70 -13.28 3.25 -3.93
CA MET A 70 -14.22 3.23 -5.07
C MET A 70 -14.33 4.60 -5.77
N VAL A 71 -14.35 5.69 -5.01
CA VAL A 71 -14.38 7.06 -5.55
C VAL A 71 -13.10 7.34 -6.32
N LEU A 72 -11.96 6.95 -5.75
CA LEU A 72 -10.66 7.12 -6.39
C LEU A 72 -10.55 6.30 -7.69
N LEU A 73 -11.02 5.06 -7.69
CA LEU A 73 -11.06 4.21 -8.90
C LEU A 73 -11.85 4.86 -10.02
N VAL A 74 -13.05 5.33 -9.73
CA VAL A 74 -13.90 6.02 -10.73
C VAL A 74 -13.23 7.30 -11.23
N PHE A 75 -12.63 8.07 -10.32
CA PHE A 75 -11.94 9.31 -10.69
C PHE A 75 -10.73 9.05 -11.59
N VAL A 76 -9.84 8.14 -11.21
CA VAL A 76 -8.61 7.83 -11.96
C VAL A 76 -8.95 7.21 -13.33
N TYR A 77 -9.97 6.34 -13.40
CA TYR A 77 -10.42 5.76 -14.66
C TYR A 77 -10.97 6.79 -15.64
N ASN A 78 -11.63 7.84 -15.14
CA ASN A 78 -12.18 8.92 -15.98
C ASN A 78 -11.21 10.09 -16.19
N LEU A 79 -10.04 10.08 -15.54
CA LEU A 79 -9.05 11.15 -15.66
C LEU A 79 -8.61 11.46 -17.10
N PRO A 80 -8.47 10.47 -18.02
CA PRO A 80 -8.16 10.71 -19.41
C PRO A 80 -9.19 11.57 -20.16
N GLN A 81 -10.44 11.58 -19.73
CA GLN A 81 -11.48 12.44 -20.33
C GLN A 81 -11.28 13.91 -19.96
N LEU A 82 -10.75 14.19 -18.75
CA LEU A 82 -10.45 15.55 -18.29
C LEU A 82 -9.06 16.01 -18.74
N PHE A 83 -8.10 15.09 -18.75
CA PHE A 83 -6.71 15.34 -19.09
C PHE A 83 -6.22 14.32 -20.13
N PRO A 84 -6.39 14.59 -21.45
CA PRO A 84 -6.04 13.63 -22.51
C PRO A 84 -4.58 13.16 -22.50
N VAL A 85 -3.68 13.94 -21.91
CA VAL A 85 -2.27 13.56 -21.74
C VAL A 85 -2.08 12.27 -20.90
N THR A 86 -3.06 11.92 -20.07
CA THR A 86 -3.03 10.71 -19.24
C THR A 86 -3.53 9.46 -19.96
N GLN A 87 -4.11 9.62 -21.16
CA GLN A 87 -4.70 8.53 -21.96
C GLN A 87 -3.74 7.35 -22.21
N PRO A 88 -2.45 7.56 -22.56
CA PRO A 88 -1.55 6.44 -22.83
C PRO A 88 -1.31 5.53 -21.62
N LEU A 89 -1.45 6.08 -20.42
CA LEU A 89 -1.22 5.33 -19.16
C LEU A 89 -2.53 4.86 -18.53
N LEU A 90 -3.47 5.79 -18.30
CA LEU A 90 -4.70 5.52 -17.54
C LEU A 90 -5.88 5.10 -18.42
N GLY A 91 -5.73 5.12 -19.75
CA GLY A 91 -6.74 4.61 -20.68
C GLY A 91 -6.90 3.08 -20.64
N VAL A 92 -5.98 2.37 -20.00
CA VAL A 92 -6.06 0.93 -19.78
C VAL A 92 -6.68 0.68 -18.40
N PRO A 93 -7.87 0.03 -18.31
CA PRO A 93 -8.59 -0.17 -17.05
C PRO A 93 -7.75 -0.86 -15.96
N PHE A 94 -6.93 -1.83 -16.33
CA PHE A 94 -6.02 -2.53 -15.42
C PHE A 94 -5.02 -1.56 -14.78
N ILE A 95 -4.42 -0.66 -15.56
CA ILE A 95 -3.43 0.30 -15.06
C ILE A 95 -4.10 1.37 -14.18
N ALA A 96 -5.27 1.87 -14.58
CA ALA A 96 -6.02 2.81 -13.75
C ALA A 96 -6.39 2.20 -12.39
N GLY A 97 -6.82 0.92 -12.37
CA GLY A 97 -7.07 0.16 -11.16
C GLY A 97 -5.81 -0.01 -10.32
N LEU A 98 -4.71 -0.47 -10.93
CA LEU A 98 -3.43 -0.68 -10.26
C LEU A 98 -2.90 0.62 -9.62
N VAL A 99 -2.96 1.74 -10.32
CA VAL A 99 -2.54 3.05 -9.79
C VAL A 99 -3.40 3.44 -8.60
N SER A 100 -4.73 3.35 -8.72
CA SER A 100 -5.65 3.73 -7.65
C SER A 100 -5.44 2.90 -6.38
N MET A 101 -5.31 1.59 -6.52
CA MET A 101 -5.04 0.69 -5.41
C MET A 101 -3.66 0.96 -4.79
N THR A 102 -2.62 1.09 -5.62
CA THR A 102 -1.25 1.29 -5.14
C THR A 102 -1.10 2.59 -4.34
N VAL A 103 -1.69 3.70 -4.79
CA VAL A 103 -1.55 4.97 -4.04
C VAL A 103 -2.31 4.93 -2.72
N THR A 104 -3.44 4.24 -2.67
CA THR A 104 -4.18 4.03 -1.42
C THR A 104 -3.41 3.12 -0.47
N GLU A 105 -2.97 1.94 -0.95
CA GLU A 105 -2.17 0.99 -0.17
C GLU A 105 -0.91 1.63 0.39
N ALA A 106 -0.16 2.38 -0.42
CA ALA A 106 1.05 3.06 0.04
C ALA A 106 0.78 4.02 1.20
N ALA A 107 -0.37 4.70 1.21
CA ALA A 107 -0.74 5.60 2.30
C ALA A 107 -1.09 4.84 3.60
N TYR A 108 -1.79 3.70 3.52
CA TYR A 108 -2.05 2.84 4.68
C TYR A 108 -0.77 2.18 5.19
N MET A 109 0.04 1.60 4.31
CA MET A 109 1.32 0.98 4.65
C MET A 109 2.29 1.95 5.31
N ALA A 110 2.29 3.22 4.88
CA ALA A 110 3.11 4.27 5.49
C ALA A 110 2.83 4.44 6.99
N GLU A 111 1.57 4.44 7.40
CA GLU A 111 1.21 4.55 8.83
C GLU A 111 1.50 3.28 9.61
N ILE A 112 1.30 2.11 9.01
CA ILE A 112 1.62 0.82 9.64
C ILE A 112 3.14 0.73 9.89
N HIS A 113 3.95 1.02 8.88
CA HIS A 113 5.41 1.03 9.01
C HIS A 113 5.88 2.09 10.02
N ARG A 114 5.28 3.29 9.99
CA ARG A 114 5.60 4.33 10.96
C ARG A 114 5.31 3.87 12.39
N GLY A 115 4.16 3.23 12.62
CA GLY A 115 3.82 2.63 13.92
C GLY A 115 4.85 1.59 14.35
N GLY A 116 5.24 0.69 13.46
CA GLY A 116 6.28 -0.32 13.71
C GLY A 116 7.64 0.31 14.05
N LEU A 117 8.07 1.33 13.29
CA LEU A 117 9.34 2.02 13.54
C LEU A 117 9.35 2.74 14.89
N LEU A 118 8.24 3.36 15.28
CA LEU A 118 8.10 4.05 16.57
C LEU A 118 7.97 3.09 17.77
N SER A 119 7.57 1.85 17.54
CA SER A 119 7.45 0.82 18.59
C SER A 119 8.79 0.24 19.04
N VAL A 120 9.86 0.43 18.26
CA VAL A 120 11.21 0.01 18.67
C VAL A 120 11.71 0.95 19.75
N THR A 121 12.08 0.37 20.91
CA THR A 121 12.52 1.14 22.07
C THR A 121 13.83 1.87 21.81
N LYS A 122 13.98 3.09 22.34
CA LYS A 122 15.21 3.90 22.18
C LYS A 122 16.45 3.17 22.69
N GLY A 123 16.31 2.35 23.74
CA GLY A 123 17.40 1.55 24.29
C GLY A 123 18.05 0.61 23.28
N GLN A 124 17.33 0.15 22.27
CA GLN A 124 17.90 -0.66 21.17
C GLN A 124 18.88 0.15 20.33
N SER A 125 18.54 1.39 20.01
CA SER A 125 19.43 2.30 19.28
C SER A 125 20.61 2.73 20.13
N GLU A 126 20.40 3.00 21.44
CA GLU A 126 21.44 3.38 22.39
C GLU A 126 22.46 2.23 22.59
N ALA A 127 21.97 0.98 22.73
CA ALA A 127 22.82 -0.19 22.78
C ALA A 127 23.66 -0.36 21.50
N GLY A 128 23.05 -0.12 20.33
CA GLY A 128 23.78 -0.13 19.06
C GLY A 128 24.87 0.92 19.00
N HIS A 129 24.62 2.13 19.49
CA HIS A 129 25.63 3.18 19.60
C HIS A 129 26.76 2.82 20.58
N ALA A 130 26.42 2.21 21.72
CA ALA A 130 27.43 1.75 22.69
C ALA A 130 28.37 0.68 22.11
N LEU A 131 27.87 -0.11 21.15
CA LEU A 131 28.66 -1.09 20.39
C LEU A 131 29.38 -0.48 19.17
N SER A 132 29.42 0.85 19.07
CA SER A 132 30.07 1.60 17.97
C SER A 132 29.48 1.32 16.57
N PHE A 133 28.23 0.86 16.48
CA PHE A 133 27.55 0.76 15.19
C PHE A 133 27.29 2.17 14.60
N SER A 134 27.47 2.30 13.30
CA SER A 134 27.06 3.52 12.59
C SER A 134 25.53 3.65 12.62
N PHE A 135 25.00 4.87 12.44
CA PHE A 135 23.55 5.11 12.36
C PHE A 135 22.87 4.18 11.34
N ILE A 136 23.45 4.02 10.14
CA ILE A 136 22.94 3.13 9.10
C ILE A 136 22.96 1.67 9.55
N GLY A 137 24.02 1.26 10.24
CA GLY A 137 24.13 -0.09 10.83
C GLY A 137 23.02 -0.37 11.83
N ILE A 138 22.76 0.57 12.75
CA ILE A 138 21.68 0.47 13.73
C ILE A 138 20.32 0.36 13.03
N GLN A 139 20.03 1.23 12.05
CA GLN A 139 18.77 1.17 11.31
C GLN A 139 18.60 -0.19 10.61
N ARG A 140 19.60 -0.62 9.85
CA ARG A 140 19.52 -1.83 9.02
C ARG A 140 19.50 -3.13 9.81
N LEU A 141 20.29 -3.22 10.87
CA LEU A 141 20.52 -4.48 11.61
C LEU A 141 19.64 -4.61 12.85
N ILE A 142 19.19 -3.50 13.44
CA ILE A 142 18.48 -3.50 14.72
C ILE A 142 17.04 -2.98 14.54
N VAL A 143 16.87 -1.73 14.07
CA VAL A 143 15.57 -1.04 14.09
C VAL A 143 14.62 -1.61 13.03
N ILE A 144 15.03 -1.66 11.76
CA ILE A 144 14.16 -2.08 10.65
C ILE A 144 13.68 -3.53 10.83
N PRO A 145 14.51 -4.53 11.15
CA PRO A 145 14.03 -5.90 11.33
C PRO A 145 13.06 -6.04 12.49
N GLN A 146 13.27 -5.32 13.59
CA GLN A 146 12.36 -5.33 14.74
C GLN A 146 11.04 -4.63 14.40
N ALA A 147 11.10 -3.43 13.78
CA ALA A 147 9.93 -2.70 13.33
C ALA A 147 9.05 -3.54 12.41
N PHE A 148 9.66 -4.26 11.46
CA PHE A 148 8.95 -5.13 10.53
C PHE A 148 8.23 -6.27 11.27
N ARG A 149 8.89 -6.93 12.23
CA ARG A 149 8.26 -7.97 13.05
C ARG A 149 7.08 -7.45 13.88
N ILE A 150 7.20 -6.24 14.42
CA ILE A 150 6.14 -5.61 15.20
C ILE A 150 4.95 -5.21 14.31
N SER A 151 5.21 -4.73 13.10
CA SER A 151 4.15 -4.32 12.17
C SER A 151 3.50 -5.50 11.44
N LEU A 152 4.13 -6.66 11.37
CA LEU A 152 3.64 -7.83 10.61
C LEU A 152 2.20 -8.25 10.97
N PRO A 153 1.80 -8.36 12.25
CA PRO A 153 0.42 -8.70 12.60
C PRO A 153 -0.60 -7.68 12.08
N THR A 154 -0.23 -6.39 12.07
CA THR A 154 -1.10 -5.31 11.55
C THR A 154 -1.16 -5.34 10.02
N LEU A 155 -0.05 -5.67 9.36
CA LEU A 155 0.01 -5.84 7.89
C LEU A 155 -0.91 -6.98 7.44
N ILE A 156 -0.90 -8.11 8.13
CA ILE A 156 -1.77 -9.25 7.82
C ILE A 156 -3.24 -8.89 8.05
N ARG A 157 -3.55 -8.19 9.14
CA ARG A 157 -4.93 -7.81 9.48
C ARG A 157 -5.50 -6.72 8.57
N SER A 158 -4.67 -5.86 7.96
CA SER A 158 -5.17 -4.81 7.04
C SER A 158 -5.81 -5.39 5.78
N GLU A 159 -5.43 -6.61 5.40
CA GLU A 159 -6.02 -7.34 4.28
C GLU A 159 -7.45 -7.87 4.57
N GLU A 160 -7.84 -7.99 5.85
CA GLU A 160 -9.16 -8.52 6.22
C GLU A 160 -10.28 -7.47 6.12
N HIS A 161 -9.95 -6.19 5.95
CA HIS A 161 -10.91 -5.07 5.99
C HIS A 161 -11.07 -4.32 4.66
N THR A 162 -10.44 -4.77 3.58
CA THR A 162 -10.62 -4.25 2.23
C THR A 162 -11.40 -5.22 1.36
#